data_cdfc59614030d95e5767cb6fe9185654
#
_entry.id   cdfc59614030d95e5767cb6fe9185654
#
_cell.length_a   1.000
_cell.length_b   1.000
_cell.length_c   1.000
_cell.angle_alpha   90.00
_cell.angle_beta   90.00
_cell.angle_gamma   90.00
#
_symmetry.space_group_name_H-M   'P 1'
#
loop_
_entity.id
_entity.type
_entity.pdbx_description
1 polymer ?
#
loop_
_entity_poly.entity_id
_entity_poly.type
_entity_poly.pdbx_seq_one_letter_code
_entity_poly.pdbx_strand_id
1 'polypeptide(L)'
;MNLKSHLTDIVEPDFGLLDELLSLHVLTLHELADVRSERTVYKRNNALLELLTTEDQCDKFVTTLKRTDQQHVMNYITQNGGQKHYGIVTLSVMLN
;
A
#
# COMPACT_ATOMS: atom_id res chain seq x y z
N MET A 1 14.15 -5.53 -10.41
CA MET A 1 13.38 -5.43 -9.14
C MET A 1 11.93 -5.17 -9.45
N ASN A 2 11.02 -5.87 -8.83
CA ASN A 2 9.62 -5.63 -9.08
C ASN A 2 9.07 -4.54 -8.16
N LEU A 3 7.92 -4.01 -8.51
CA LEU A 3 7.28 -2.91 -7.78
C LEU A 3 7.00 -3.28 -6.32
N LYS A 4 6.49 -4.48 -6.08
CA LYS A 4 6.13 -4.91 -4.74
C LYS A 4 7.34 -4.93 -3.80
N SER A 5 8.46 -5.48 -4.25
CA SER A 5 9.67 -5.54 -3.44
C SER A 5 10.15 -4.17 -3.01
N HIS A 6 10.10 -3.21 -3.91
CA HIS A 6 10.55 -1.87 -3.57
C HIS A 6 9.56 -1.17 -2.64
N LEU A 7 8.27 -1.37 -2.85
CA LEU A 7 7.26 -0.79 -1.96
C LEU A 7 7.38 -1.30 -0.53
N THR A 8 7.77 -2.57 -0.34
CA THR A 8 7.98 -3.09 1.01
C THR A 8 9.10 -2.37 1.75
N ASP A 9 10.00 -1.72 1.01
CA ASP A 9 11.11 -0.99 1.63
C ASP A 9 10.74 0.47 1.95
N ILE A 10 9.84 1.09 1.19
CA ILE A 10 9.62 2.54 1.30
C ILE A 10 8.31 2.96 1.94
N VAL A 11 7.33 2.08 2.00
CA VAL A 11 6.04 2.40 2.64
C VAL A 11 6.22 2.52 4.15
N GLU A 12 5.59 3.51 4.75
CA GLU A 12 5.61 3.71 6.20
C GLU A 12 4.25 3.35 6.77
N PRO A 13 4.09 2.13 7.35
CA PRO A 13 2.78 1.66 7.79
C PRO A 13 2.33 2.23 9.13
N ASP A 14 3.27 2.70 9.95
CA ASP A 14 3.01 2.97 11.36
C ASP A 14 2.55 4.40 11.66
N PHE A 15 2.57 5.30 10.70
CA PHE A 15 2.22 6.71 10.90
C PHE A 15 0.87 7.05 10.30
N GLY A 16 -0.15 6.28 10.69
CA GLY A 16 -1.52 6.55 10.29
C GLY A 16 -2.03 5.77 9.09
N LEU A 17 -1.14 5.16 8.32
CA LEU A 17 -1.53 4.44 7.11
C LEU A 17 -2.52 3.31 7.40
N LEU A 18 -2.17 2.46 8.35
CA LEU A 18 -3.00 1.29 8.67
C LEU A 18 -4.36 1.72 9.24
N ASP A 19 -4.37 2.73 10.10
CA ASP A 19 -5.62 3.23 10.68
C ASP A 19 -6.53 3.83 9.61
N GLU A 20 -5.97 4.56 8.67
CA GLU A 20 -6.73 5.14 7.56
C GLU A 20 -7.31 4.04 6.67
N LEU A 21 -6.53 3.01 6.38
CA LEU A 21 -7.01 1.88 5.59
C LEU A 21 -8.14 1.14 6.29
N LEU A 22 -8.08 1.03 7.61
CA LEU A 22 -9.20 0.48 8.38
C LEU A 22 -10.44 1.36 8.23
N SER A 23 -10.27 2.66 8.34
CA SER A 23 -11.35 3.63 8.18
C SER A 23 -12.02 3.53 6.81
N LEU A 24 -11.26 3.25 5.77
CA LEU A 24 -11.76 3.12 4.40
C LEU A 24 -12.24 1.70 4.07
N HIS A 25 -12.26 0.82 5.05
CA HIS A 25 -12.70 -0.57 4.91
C HIS A 25 -11.83 -1.40 3.95
N VAL A 26 -10.58 -0.98 3.75
CA VAL A 26 -9.60 -1.80 3.01
C VAL A 26 -9.13 -2.95 3.88
N LEU A 27 -8.96 -2.68 5.18
CA LEU A 27 -8.59 -3.69 6.17
C LEU A 27 -9.72 -3.90 7.16
N THR A 28 -9.89 -5.15 7.60
CA THR A 28 -10.70 -5.45 8.77
C THR A 28 -9.84 -5.27 10.03
N LEU A 29 -10.47 -5.22 11.19
CA LEU A 29 -9.74 -5.15 12.47
C LEU A 29 -8.81 -6.34 12.63
N HIS A 30 -9.25 -7.52 12.21
CA HIS A 30 -8.44 -8.73 12.28
C HIS A 30 -7.20 -8.62 11.40
N GLU A 31 -7.38 -8.15 10.16
CA GLU A 31 -6.26 -7.96 9.23
C GLU A 31 -5.28 -6.90 9.74
N LEU A 32 -5.80 -5.83 10.32
CA LEU A 32 -4.97 -4.79 10.92
C LEU A 32 -4.09 -5.37 12.03
N ALA A 33 -4.70 -6.17 12.91
CA ALA A 33 -3.97 -6.82 14.00
C ALA A 33 -2.89 -7.76 13.46
N ASP A 34 -3.21 -8.52 12.41
CA ASP A 34 -2.24 -9.43 11.80
C ASP A 34 -1.05 -8.67 11.22
N VAL A 35 -1.30 -7.57 10.52
CA VAL A 35 -0.22 -6.75 9.98
C VAL A 35 0.64 -6.20 11.11
N ARG A 36 0.02 -5.65 12.14
CA ARG A 36 0.74 -5.06 13.27
C ARG A 36 1.53 -6.07 14.09
N SER A 37 1.16 -7.35 14.02
CA SER A 37 1.87 -8.40 14.74
C SER A 37 3.23 -8.72 14.13
N GLU A 38 3.48 -8.30 12.90
CA GLU A 38 4.78 -8.50 12.28
C GLU A 38 5.84 -7.59 12.91
N ARG A 39 7.03 -8.12 13.09
CA ARG A 39 8.06 -7.47 13.91
C ARG A 39 8.81 -6.34 13.21
N THR A 40 8.91 -6.39 11.90
CA THR A 40 9.68 -5.40 11.15
C THR A 40 8.77 -4.61 10.23
N VAL A 41 9.21 -3.40 9.88
CA VAL A 41 8.50 -2.57 8.91
C VAL A 41 8.37 -3.32 7.57
N TYR A 42 9.44 -3.97 7.15
CA TYR A 42 9.43 -4.75 5.91
C TYR A 42 8.31 -5.80 5.93
N LYS A 43 8.23 -6.56 7.03
CA LYS A 43 7.23 -7.63 7.14
C LYS A 43 5.82 -7.07 7.24
N ARG A 44 5.64 -5.95 7.95
CA ARG A 44 4.34 -5.30 8.01
C ARG A 44 3.89 -4.82 6.63
N ASN A 45 4.79 -4.21 5.89
CA ASN A 45 4.50 -3.76 4.53
C ASN A 45 4.19 -4.92 3.61
N ASN A 46 4.95 -6.00 3.70
CA ASN A 46 4.71 -7.18 2.87
C ASN A 46 3.32 -7.76 3.15
N ALA A 47 2.97 -7.91 4.43
CA ALA A 47 1.65 -8.42 4.82
C ALA A 47 0.54 -7.50 4.32
N LEU A 48 0.72 -6.20 4.43
CA LEU A 48 -0.24 -5.22 3.94
C LEU A 48 -0.44 -5.34 2.42
N LEU A 49 0.65 -5.34 1.68
CA LEU A 49 0.57 -5.38 0.21
C LEU A 49 -0.08 -6.66 -0.29
N GLU A 50 0.09 -7.77 0.41
CA GLU A 50 -0.56 -9.02 0.06
C GLU A 50 -2.09 -8.98 0.20
N LEU A 51 -2.60 -8.07 1.01
CA LEU A 51 -4.04 -7.88 1.20
C LEU A 51 -4.68 -7.03 0.11
N LEU A 52 -3.88 -6.33 -0.67
CA LEU A 52 -4.39 -5.46 -1.74
C LEU A 52 -4.60 -6.30 -3.01
N THR A 53 -5.75 -6.93 -3.11
CA THR A 53 -6.05 -7.88 -4.18
C THR A 53 -7.01 -7.35 -5.23
N THR A 54 -7.65 -6.20 -4.99
CA THR A 54 -8.58 -5.59 -5.94
C THR A 54 -8.10 -4.20 -6.34
N GLU A 55 -8.59 -3.76 -7.50
CA GLU A 55 -8.30 -2.41 -7.99
C GLU A 55 -8.82 -1.35 -7.03
N ASP A 56 -10.01 -1.57 -6.44
CA ASP A 56 -10.60 -0.65 -5.47
C ASP A 56 -9.71 -0.50 -4.23
N GLN A 57 -9.20 -1.61 -3.73
CA GLN A 57 -8.29 -1.58 -2.57
C GLN A 57 -7.00 -0.82 -2.90
N CYS A 58 -6.45 -1.03 -4.09
CA CYS A 58 -5.26 -0.33 -4.52
C CYS A 58 -5.50 1.17 -4.68
N ASP A 59 -6.67 1.55 -5.19
CA ASP A 59 -7.06 2.95 -5.31
C ASP A 59 -7.13 3.62 -3.93
N LYS A 60 -7.76 2.96 -2.99
CA LYS A 60 -7.85 3.46 -1.61
C LYS A 60 -6.48 3.53 -0.93
N PHE A 61 -5.62 2.57 -1.22
CA PHE A 61 -4.25 2.59 -0.72
C PHE A 61 -3.51 3.84 -1.21
N VAL A 62 -3.61 4.14 -2.50
CA VAL A 62 -2.98 5.33 -3.07
C VAL A 62 -3.54 6.61 -2.44
N THR A 63 -4.87 6.68 -2.26
CA THR A 63 -5.49 7.81 -1.58
C THR A 63 -4.95 7.98 -0.17
N THR A 64 -4.78 6.87 0.54
CA THR A 64 -4.25 6.89 1.91
C THR A 64 -2.79 7.36 1.96
N LEU A 65 -1.99 6.98 0.95
CA LEU A 65 -0.62 7.49 0.86
C LEU A 65 -0.58 9.01 0.77
N LYS A 66 -1.51 9.59 0.02
CA LYS A 66 -1.62 11.05 -0.07
C LYS A 66 -1.99 11.67 1.27
N ARG A 67 -2.95 11.07 1.98
CA ARG A 67 -3.44 11.58 3.26
C ARG A 67 -2.42 11.46 4.38
N THR A 68 -1.53 10.47 4.30
CA THR A 68 -0.50 10.25 5.31
C THR A 68 0.85 10.84 4.92
N ASP A 69 0.85 11.70 3.90
CA ASP A 69 2.01 12.47 3.47
C ASP A 69 3.18 11.60 3.02
N GLN A 70 2.88 10.52 2.32
CA GLN A 70 3.89 9.63 1.77
C GLN A 70 4.09 9.87 0.29
N GLN A 71 4.45 11.11 -0.05
CA GLN A 71 4.61 11.53 -1.44
C GLN A 71 5.72 10.76 -2.15
N HIS A 72 6.75 10.33 -1.42
CA HIS A 72 7.83 9.54 -1.99
C HIS A 72 7.33 8.19 -2.54
N VAL A 73 6.37 7.57 -1.84
CA VAL A 73 5.76 6.33 -2.31
C VAL A 73 4.91 6.58 -3.54
N MET A 74 4.12 7.65 -3.50
CA MET A 74 3.29 8.06 -4.62
C MET A 74 4.11 8.29 -5.88
N ASN A 75 5.22 9.01 -5.73
CA ASN A 75 6.10 9.31 -6.86
C ASN A 75 6.68 8.02 -7.44
N TYR A 76 7.07 7.09 -6.60
CA TYR A 76 7.60 5.82 -7.06
C TYR A 76 6.56 5.04 -7.87
N ILE A 77 5.34 4.96 -7.37
CA ILE A 77 4.25 4.25 -8.06
C ILE A 77 3.98 4.89 -9.42
N THR A 78 3.88 6.21 -9.46
CA THR A 78 3.60 6.95 -10.69
C THR A 78 4.69 6.75 -11.73
N GLN A 79 5.95 6.82 -11.31
CA GLN A 79 7.08 6.69 -12.22
C GLN A 79 7.23 5.27 -12.76
N ASN A 80 6.95 4.28 -11.93
CA ASN A 80 7.19 2.88 -12.28
C ASN A 80 5.94 2.17 -12.74
N GLY A 81 4.77 2.78 -12.58
CA GLY A 81 3.52 2.28 -13.12
C GLY A 81 3.32 2.62 -14.59
N GLY A 82 4.19 3.40 -15.17
CA GLY A 82 4.20 3.76 -16.57
C GLY A 82 3.40 5.00 -16.89
N GLN A 83 2.09 4.92 -16.96
CA GLN A 83 1.22 6.04 -17.33
C GLN A 83 0.58 6.66 -16.10
N LYS A 84 0.47 7.98 -16.10
CA LYS A 84 -0.04 8.72 -14.94
C LYS A 84 -1.43 8.27 -14.52
N HIS A 85 -2.35 8.18 -15.46
CA HIS A 85 -3.73 7.84 -15.14
C HIS A 85 -3.99 6.33 -15.11
N TYR A 86 -2.98 5.55 -15.43
CA TYR A 86 -3.05 4.10 -15.33
C TYR A 86 -2.24 3.55 -14.16
N GLY A 87 -1.63 4.42 -13.36
CA GLY A 87 -0.78 4.00 -12.26
C GLY A 87 -1.48 3.08 -11.26
N ILE A 88 -2.74 3.39 -10.92
CA ILE A 88 -3.51 2.58 -9.97
C ILE A 88 -3.82 1.21 -10.55
N VAL A 89 -4.22 1.15 -11.82
CA VAL A 89 -4.49 -0.12 -12.50
C VAL A 89 -3.22 -0.95 -12.56
N THR A 90 -2.10 -0.32 -12.89
CA THR A 90 -0.81 -0.97 -12.95
C THR A 90 -0.43 -1.54 -11.59
N LEU A 91 -0.66 -0.78 -10.52
CA LEU A 91 -0.38 -1.24 -9.16
C LEU A 91 -1.16 -2.52 -8.85
N SER A 92 -2.47 -2.54 -9.15
CA SER A 92 -3.30 -3.72 -8.92
C SER A 92 -2.76 -4.95 -9.65
N VAL A 93 -2.39 -4.78 -10.92
CA VAL A 93 -1.83 -5.88 -11.73
C VAL A 93 -0.50 -6.35 -11.17
N MET A 94 0.37 -5.42 -10.78
CA MET A 94 1.71 -5.77 -10.32
C MET A 94 1.75 -6.37 -8.93
N LEU A 95 0.79 -6.01 -8.07
CA LEU A 95 0.72 -6.58 -6.72
C LEU A 95 0.06 -7.97 -6.72
N ASN A 96 -0.74 -8.26 -7.69
CA ASN A 96 -1.44 -9.53 -7.80
C ASN A 96 -0.84 -10.40 -8.91
#